data_9ce9ab6218501787d2dcd832fcdcf39c
#
_entry.id   9ce9ab6218501787d2dcd832fcdcf39c
#
_cell.length_a   1.000
_cell.length_b   1.000
_cell.length_c   1.000
_cell.angle_alpha   90.00
_cell.angle_beta   90.00
_cell.angle_gamma   90.00
#
_symmetry.space_group_name_H-M   'P 1'
#
loop_
_entity.id
_entity.type
_entity.pdbx_description
1 polymer ?
#
loop_
_entity_poly.entity_id
_entity_poly.type
_entity_poly.pdbx_seq_one_letter_code
_entity_poly.pdbx_strand_id
1 'polypeptide(L)'
;MTIGDALGYYEVLEVHPEAGSETIKQQYHVLAKKWHPDRNTDEKSGEIFQKISVAYNTLKDDDSRLLYDILSQAYDEKHFPDMNGLKIYTNQAGYEEIDLRNIKLTQIIGKLVKHQEIKHAEICNYAEARKLAFKVSIKNWLLGWWSLTGIIANIKAISENYFKVLSDYKGNFTLLVHNMLAYNQENRYDEAYASARLALRYATPRQKQLIEQYMEKIPYQRDYLYPQWKATSFKMVQLVAPLCLIISILLVLSTRVVDMKEFNRIWASDNNINYFHEVRFRGGESTVDDIVVAKVVSIPVDTEDMSQLYHLKSDSKIMYGPDKNFDVLTELSADTTVRFTGFTPDEKWARVMIDNGEMGFVPYKDIKQGIGKEIPEFSKIYTRTSF
;
A
#
# COMPACT_ATOMS: atom_id res chain seq x y z
N MET A 1 -1.75 13.90 27.71
CA MET A 1 -2.10 12.81 26.76
C MET A 1 -0.95 11.83 26.75
N THR A 2 -1.17 10.64 27.28
CA THR A 2 -0.15 9.59 27.34
C THR A 2 0.06 9.08 25.91
N ILE A 3 1.29 9.11 25.41
CA ILE A 3 1.61 8.63 24.06
C ILE A 3 1.23 7.15 23.97
N GLY A 4 0.25 6.82 23.13
CA GLY A 4 -0.19 5.45 22.86
C GLY A 4 -1.45 4.98 23.63
N ASP A 5 -2.29 5.91 24.06
CA ASP A 5 -3.60 5.63 24.66
C ASP A 5 -4.67 6.53 24.01
N ALA A 6 -4.99 6.26 22.74
CA ALA A 6 -5.82 7.13 21.92
C ALA A 6 -7.25 7.29 22.45
N LEU A 7 -7.83 6.23 23.02
CA LEU A 7 -9.18 6.24 23.62
C LEU A 7 -9.17 6.38 25.15
N GLY A 8 -7.98 6.55 25.76
CA GLY A 8 -7.85 6.70 27.21
C GLY A 8 -8.14 5.42 28.00
N TYR A 9 -7.99 4.23 27.42
CA TYR A 9 -8.34 2.98 28.10
C TYR A 9 -7.41 2.66 29.29
N TYR A 10 -6.12 2.97 29.17
CA TYR A 10 -5.18 2.83 30.29
C TYR A 10 -5.46 3.86 31.37
N GLU A 11 -5.78 5.10 30.97
CA GLU A 11 -6.17 6.19 31.87
C GLU A 11 -7.45 5.86 32.65
N VAL A 12 -8.49 5.37 31.94
CA VAL A 12 -9.77 4.94 32.55
C VAL A 12 -9.59 3.83 33.56
N LEU A 13 -8.64 2.90 33.34
CA LEU A 13 -8.32 1.84 34.29
C LEU A 13 -7.29 2.25 35.36
N GLU A 14 -6.81 3.52 35.33
CA GLU A 14 -5.79 4.03 36.26
C GLU A 14 -4.52 3.17 36.27
N VAL A 15 -4.10 2.65 35.11
CA VAL A 15 -2.90 1.83 34.97
C VAL A 15 -1.92 2.41 33.95
N HIS A 16 -0.64 2.07 34.11
CA HIS A 16 0.37 2.44 33.13
C HIS A 16 0.25 1.59 31.86
N PRO A 17 0.54 2.11 30.63
CA PRO A 17 0.51 1.31 29.40
C PRO A 17 1.45 0.11 29.37
N GLU A 18 2.41 0.02 30.28
CA GLU A 18 3.31 -1.13 30.46
C GLU A 18 2.86 -2.10 31.55
N ALA A 19 1.68 -1.87 32.16
CA ALA A 19 1.17 -2.73 33.22
C ALA A 19 0.91 -4.16 32.70
N GLY A 20 1.23 -5.15 33.51
CA GLY A 20 0.92 -6.55 33.19
C GLY A 20 -0.59 -6.84 33.23
N SER A 21 -1.02 -7.91 32.56
CA SER A 21 -2.43 -8.32 32.47
C SER A 21 -3.07 -8.54 33.84
N GLU A 22 -2.32 -9.06 34.82
CA GLU A 22 -2.80 -9.23 36.18
C GLU A 22 -3.07 -7.90 36.91
N THR A 23 -2.22 -6.89 36.70
CA THR A 23 -2.43 -5.54 37.24
C THR A 23 -3.69 -4.90 36.65
N ILE A 24 -3.89 -5.03 35.34
CA ILE A 24 -5.09 -4.56 34.63
C ILE A 24 -6.34 -5.18 35.22
N LYS A 25 -6.32 -6.51 35.45
CA LYS A 25 -7.45 -7.25 36.03
C LYS A 25 -7.75 -6.81 37.46
N GLN A 26 -6.72 -6.68 38.30
CA GLN A 26 -6.88 -6.22 39.68
C GLN A 26 -7.49 -4.81 39.74
N GLN A 27 -6.96 -3.90 38.94
CA GLN A 27 -7.46 -2.52 38.91
C GLN A 27 -8.90 -2.42 38.38
N TYR A 28 -9.23 -3.24 37.36
CA TYR A 28 -10.61 -3.38 36.90
C TYR A 28 -11.56 -3.78 38.04
N HIS A 29 -11.20 -4.81 38.83
CA HIS A 29 -12.05 -5.24 39.94
C HIS A 29 -12.25 -4.16 41.02
N VAL A 30 -11.19 -3.37 41.29
CA VAL A 30 -11.28 -2.24 42.23
C VAL A 30 -12.25 -1.18 41.69
N LEU A 31 -12.08 -0.77 40.45
CA LEU A 31 -12.88 0.28 39.83
C LEU A 31 -14.33 -0.18 39.58
N ALA A 32 -14.52 -1.43 39.11
CA ALA A 32 -15.84 -2.01 38.91
C ALA A 32 -16.64 -2.07 40.21
N LYS A 33 -16.00 -2.43 41.34
CA LYS A 33 -16.67 -2.41 42.65
C LYS A 33 -17.01 -1.00 43.13
N LYS A 34 -16.15 -0.03 42.86
CA LYS A 34 -16.34 1.41 43.22
C LYS A 34 -17.46 2.06 42.42
N TRP A 35 -17.56 1.75 41.12
CA TRP A 35 -18.47 2.39 40.20
C TRP A 35 -19.68 1.55 39.79
N HIS A 36 -19.93 0.43 40.50
CA HIS A 36 -21.11 -0.42 40.23
C HIS A 36 -22.40 0.34 40.43
N PRO A 37 -23.35 0.36 39.46
CA PRO A 37 -24.58 1.16 39.58
C PRO A 37 -25.47 0.77 40.77
N ASP A 38 -25.44 -0.52 41.21
CA ASP A 38 -26.19 -0.96 42.38
C ASP A 38 -25.58 -0.48 43.73
N ARG A 39 -24.36 -0.02 43.74
CA ARG A 39 -23.63 0.38 44.96
C ARG A 39 -23.27 1.83 45.01
N ASN A 40 -23.21 2.47 43.85
CA ASN A 40 -22.85 3.88 43.72
C ASN A 40 -24.06 4.67 43.25
N THR A 41 -24.51 5.59 44.07
CA THR A 41 -25.71 6.43 43.80
C THR A 41 -25.39 7.63 42.92
N ASP A 42 -24.14 7.82 42.50
CA ASP A 42 -23.75 8.89 41.59
C ASP A 42 -24.45 8.69 40.25
N GLU A 43 -25.09 9.73 39.75
CA GLU A 43 -25.81 9.73 38.47
C GLU A 43 -24.93 9.31 37.29
N LYS A 44 -23.62 9.53 37.36
CA LYS A 44 -22.63 9.18 36.35
C LYS A 44 -22.04 7.76 36.52
N SER A 45 -22.40 7.06 37.61
CA SER A 45 -21.80 5.72 37.90
C SER A 45 -21.96 4.73 36.77
N GLY A 46 -23.13 4.72 36.12
CA GLY A 46 -23.40 3.85 34.97
C GLY A 46 -22.52 4.13 33.76
N GLU A 47 -22.33 5.42 33.41
CA GLU A 47 -21.46 5.79 32.29
C GLU A 47 -19.98 5.46 32.57
N ILE A 48 -19.51 5.73 33.80
CA ILE A 48 -18.12 5.42 34.20
C ILE A 48 -17.90 3.92 34.21
N PHE A 49 -18.84 3.15 34.75
CA PHE A 49 -18.77 1.67 34.77
C PHE A 49 -18.71 1.10 33.34
N GLN A 50 -19.50 1.66 32.41
CA GLN A 50 -19.49 1.25 31.02
C GLN A 50 -18.10 1.52 30.39
N LYS A 51 -17.51 2.69 30.61
CA LYS A 51 -16.16 3.03 30.12
C LYS A 51 -15.10 2.07 30.68
N ILE A 52 -15.14 1.79 31.99
CA ILE A 52 -14.25 0.85 32.66
C ILE A 52 -14.39 -0.54 32.03
N SER A 53 -15.61 -0.99 31.79
CA SER A 53 -15.89 -2.31 31.21
C SER A 53 -15.38 -2.44 29.78
N VAL A 54 -15.57 -1.41 28.95
CA VAL A 54 -15.06 -1.36 27.57
C VAL A 54 -13.52 -1.39 27.57
N ALA A 55 -12.88 -0.56 28.38
CA ALA A 55 -11.43 -0.50 28.50
C ALA A 55 -10.85 -1.86 28.94
N TYR A 56 -11.45 -2.48 29.95
CA TYR A 56 -11.02 -3.81 30.43
C TYR A 56 -11.21 -4.90 29.37
N ASN A 57 -12.35 -4.93 28.68
CA ASN A 57 -12.60 -5.92 27.63
C ASN A 57 -11.59 -5.84 26.49
N THR A 58 -11.10 -4.65 26.17
CA THR A 58 -10.05 -4.46 25.17
C THR A 58 -8.66 -4.85 25.69
N LEU A 59 -8.34 -4.51 26.94
CA LEU A 59 -6.98 -4.64 27.47
C LEU A 59 -6.70 -5.97 28.20
N LYS A 60 -7.73 -6.77 28.52
CA LYS A 60 -7.57 -8.05 29.25
C LYS A 60 -6.94 -9.15 28.41
N ASP A 61 -7.13 -9.13 27.11
CA ASP A 61 -6.63 -10.10 26.15
C ASP A 61 -5.41 -9.51 25.42
N ASP A 62 -4.30 -10.28 25.40
CA ASP A 62 -3.03 -9.81 24.88
C ASP A 62 -3.09 -9.45 23.37
N ASP A 63 -3.93 -10.13 22.59
CA ASP A 63 -4.08 -9.87 21.17
C ASP A 63 -4.89 -8.59 20.92
N SER A 64 -6.01 -8.42 21.61
CA SER A 64 -6.85 -7.22 21.55
C SER A 64 -6.10 -5.99 22.06
N ARG A 65 -5.29 -6.16 23.12
CA ARG A 65 -4.43 -5.12 23.68
C ARG A 65 -3.35 -4.70 22.69
N LEU A 66 -2.65 -5.67 22.09
CA LEU A 66 -1.63 -5.38 21.07
C LEU A 66 -2.22 -4.64 19.88
N LEU A 67 -3.40 -5.06 19.42
CA LEU A 67 -4.14 -4.36 18.36
C LEU A 67 -4.48 -2.92 18.75
N TYR A 68 -5.00 -2.72 19.96
CA TYR A 68 -5.28 -1.39 20.50
C TYR A 68 -4.03 -0.52 20.59
N ASP A 69 -2.93 -1.06 21.11
CA ASP A 69 -1.66 -0.35 21.24
C ASP A 69 -1.10 0.08 19.88
N ILE A 70 -1.16 -0.79 18.88
CA ILE A 70 -0.74 -0.49 17.50
C ILE A 70 -1.61 0.63 16.92
N LEU A 71 -2.94 0.52 17.02
CA LEU A 71 -3.86 1.54 16.50
C LEU A 71 -3.70 2.86 17.24
N SER A 72 -3.46 2.85 18.56
CA SER A 72 -3.21 4.05 19.35
C SER A 72 -1.90 4.78 18.99
N GLN A 73 -0.96 4.10 18.32
CA GLN A 73 0.22 4.75 17.75
C GLN A 73 -0.05 5.36 16.37
N ALA A 74 -1.08 4.89 15.68
CA ALA A 74 -1.42 5.29 14.31
C ALA A 74 -2.48 6.39 14.28
N TYR A 75 -3.45 6.33 15.19
CA TYR A 75 -4.64 7.19 15.22
C TYR A 75 -4.73 8.02 16.50
N ASP A 76 -5.43 9.13 16.42
CA ASP A 76 -5.94 9.90 17.56
C ASP A 76 -7.37 9.48 17.89
N GLU A 77 -7.91 9.92 19.02
CA GLU A 77 -9.27 9.60 19.48
C GLU A 77 -10.33 9.91 18.41
N LYS A 78 -10.21 11.03 17.73
CA LYS A 78 -11.20 11.51 16.76
C LYS A 78 -11.28 10.63 15.50
N HIS A 79 -10.18 10.00 15.11
CA HIS A 79 -10.05 9.22 13.88
C HIS A 79 -9.83 7.73 14.16
N PHE A 80 -10.04 7.30 15.41
CA PHE A 80 -9.81 5.91 15.79
C PHE A 80 -10.82 4.99 15.09
N PRO A 81 -10.36 3.98 14.34
CA PRO A 81 -11.25 3.10 13.58
C PRO A 81 -11.93 2.07 14.47
N ASP A 82 -13.01 1.48 13.97
CA ASP A 82 -13.58 0.26 14.56
C ASP A 82 -12.57 -0.89 14.41
N MET A 83 -12.17 -1.47 15.53
CA MET A 83 -11.19 -2.55 15.56
C MET A 83 -11.69 -3.85 14.91
N ASN A 84 -13.00 -4.04 14.79
CA ASN A 84 -13.62 -5.28 14.31
C ASN A 84 -14.07 -5.21 12.84
N GLY A 85 -13.86 -4.11 12.14
CA GLY A 85 -14.39 -3.92 10.80
C GLY A 85 -13.48 -3.05 9.93
N LEU A 86 -12.17 -3.27 10.00
CA LEU A 86 -11.21 -2.54 9.20
C LEU A 86 -11.35 -2.88 7.72
N LYS A 87 -11.59 -1.86 6.89
CA LYS A 87 -11.61 -2.01 5.44
C LYS A 87 -10.24 -1.67 4.87
N ILE A 88 -9.75 -2.46 3.94
CA ILE A 88 -8.48 -2.19 3.26
C ILE A 88 -8.57 -0.85 2.54
N TYR A 89 -7.56 0.00 2.72
CA TYR A 89 -7.44 1.22 1.94
C TYR A 89 -7.08 0.88 0.50
N THR A 90 -7.78 1.52 -0.42
CA THR A 90 -7.58 1.39 -1.86
C THR A 90 -6.97 2.67 -2.43
N ASN A 91 -6.45 2.61 -3.66
CA ASN A 91 -6.14 3.79 -4.43
C ASN A 91 -7.44 4.50 -4.90
N GLN A 92 -7.31 5.61 -5.63
CA GLN A 92 -8.48 6.35 -6.16
C GLN A 92 -9.31 5.53 -7.16
N ALA A 93 -8.72 4.52 -7.78
CA ALA A 93 -9.42 3.64 -8.71
C ALA A 93 -10.11 2.45 -8.01
N GLY A 94 -10.01 2.34 -6.68
CA GLY A 94 -10.61 1.28 -5.90
C GLY A 94 -9.78 -0.01 -5.82
N TYR A 95 -8.51 0.01 -6.24
CA TYR A 95 -7.64 -1.16 -6.17
C TYR A 95 -6.92 -1.27 -4.84
N GLU A 96 -6.89 -2.48 -4.31
CA GLU A 96 -6.13 -2.88 -3.14
C GLU A 96 -4.72 -3.27 -3.56
N GLU A 97 -3.74 -2.47 -3.20
CA GLU A 97 -2.34 -2.75 -3.47
C GLU A 97 -1.51 -2.59 -2.20
N ILE A 98 -0.55 -3.49 -1.98
CA ILE A 98 0.26 -3.50 -0.76
C ILE A 98 1.25 -2.33 -0.73
N ASP A 99 1.67 -1.87 -1.89
CA ASP A 99 2.64 -0.78 -2.00
C ASP A 99 2.02 0.63 -2.00
N LEU A 100 0.75 0.77 -1.65
CA LEU A 100 0.10 2.07 -1.54
C LEU A 100 0.82 2.99 -0.57
N ARG A 101 0.92 4.27 -0.93
CA ARG A 101 1.48 5.33 -0.10
C ARG A 101 0.60 6.57 -0.13
N ASN A 102 0.60 7.27 0.98
CA ASN A 102 0.04 8.61 1.06
C ASN A 102 1.07 9.62 0.50
N ILE A 103 0.68 10.28 -0.57
CA ILE A 103 1.51 11.29 -1.26
C ILE A 103 0.93 12.66 -1.00
N LYS A 104 1.80 13.60 -0.63
CA LYS A 104 1.45 15.01 -0.46
C LYS A 104 2.23 15.85 -1.46
N LEU A 105 1.52 16.55 -2.34
CA LEU A 105 2.09 17.43 -3.35
C LEU A 105 1.39 18.79 -3.31
N THR A 106 2.15 19.85 -3.51
CA THR A 106 1.64 21.22 -3.56
C THR A 106 1.73 21.74 -4.99
N GLN A 107 0.60 22.20 -5.52
CA GLN A 107 0.48 22.86 -6.83
C GLN A 107 0.19 24.34 -6.64
N ILE A 108 0.90 25.20 -7.37
CA ILE A 108 0.70 26.65 -7.39
C ILE A 108 0.21 27.08 -8.77
N ILE A 109 -0.82 27.89 -8.76
CA ILE A 109 -1.34 28.54 -9.97
C ILE A 109 -1.31 30.05 -9.74
N GLY A 110 -0.49 30.77 -10.50
CA GLY A 110 -0.41 32.23 -10.44
C GLY A 110 -1.62 32.90 -11.13
N LYS A 111 -2.14 33.94 -10.50
CA LYS A 111 -3.27 34.76 -11.02
C LYS A 111 -2.92 36.23 -10.89
N LEU A 112 -2.03 36.71 -11.74
CA LEU A 112 -1.55 38.11 -11.79
C LEU A 112 -0.94 38.59 -10.45
N VAL A 113 -1.73 38.97 -9.47
CA VAL A 113 -1.27 39.47 -8.17
C VAL A 113 -1.20 38.39 -7.13
N LYS A 114 -2.21 37.51 -7.09
CA LYS A 114 -2.34 36.44 -6.10
C LYS A 114 -2.03 35.07 -6.74
N HIS A 115 -1.82 34.07 -5.92
CA HIS A 115 -1.73 32.68 -6.36
C HIS A 115 -2.82 31.84 -5.69
N GLN A 116 -3.11 30.70 -6.32
CA GLN A 116 -3.95 29.64 -5.76
C GLN A 116 -3.03 28.48 -5.39
N GLU A 117 -3.08 28.04 -4.15
CA GLU A 117 -2.41 26.83 -3.66
C GLU A 117 -3.41 25.68 -3.64
N ILE A 118 -3.05 24.56 -4.27
CA ILE A 118 -3.82 23.31 -4.29
C ILE A 118 -2.94 22.23 -3.66
N LYS A 119 -3.42 21.65 -2.56
CA LYS A 119 -2.75 20.54 -1.88
C LYS A 119 -3.38 19.23 -2.32
N HIS A 120 -2.59 18.40 -2.94
CA HIS A 120 -2.95 17.03 -3.28
C HIS A 120 -2.50 16.12 -2.13
N ALA A 121 -3.43 15.38 -1.55
CA ALA A 121 -3.16 14.36 -0.54
C ALA A 121 -3.91 13.10 -0.98
N GLU A 122 -3.21 12.16 -1.57
CA GLU A 122 -3.81 11.02 -2.26
C GLU A 122 -3.10 9.73 -1.89
N ILE A 123 -3.87 8.66 -1.76
CA ILE A 123 -3.36 7.30 -1.61
C ILE A 123 -3.16 6.74 -3.01
N CYS A 124 -1.92 6.44 -3.36
CA CYS A 124 -1.53 6.04 -4.70
C CYS A 124 -0.56 4.85 -4.68
N ASN A 125 -0.55 4.09 -5.75
CA ASN A 125 0.58 3.22 -6.07
C ASN A 125 1.74 4.04 -6.65
N TYR A 126 2.88 3.38 -6.88
CA TYR A 126 4.08 4.06 -7.38
C TYR A 126 3.90 4.73 -8.76
N ALA A 127 3.16 4.08 -9.66
CA ALA A 127 2.93 4.61 -11.00
C ALA A 127 2.01 5.84 -10.98
N GLU A 128 0.92 5.78 -10.23
CA GLU A 128 -0.02 6.89 -10.03
C GLU A 128 0.65 8.08 -9.36
N ALA A 129 1.44 7.83 -8.31
CA ALA A 129 2.19 8.85 -7.61
C ALA A 129 3.17 9.58 -8.53
N ARG A 130 3.87 8.85 -9.43
CA ARG A 130 4.75 9.44 -10.44
C ARG A 130 3.98 10.29 -11.45
N LYS A 131 2.84 9.80 -11.95
CA LYS A 131 1.97 10.55 -12.87
C LYS A 131 1.47 11.84 -12.20
N LEU A 132 1.01 11.76 -10.96
CA LEU A 132 0.56 12.92 -10.20
C LEU A 132 1.71 13.92 -9.97
N ALA A 133 2.87 13.45 -9.54
CA ALA A 133 4.05 14.28 -9.33
C ALA A 133 4.48 15.00 -10.63
N PHE A 134 4.45 14.30 -11.77
CA PHE A 134 4.74 14.87 -13.07
C PHE A 134 3.72 15.94 -13.48
N LYS A 135 2.43 15.64 -13.33
CA LYS A 135 1.34 16.59 -13.62
C LYS A 135 1.44 17.86 -12.77
N VAL A 136 1.71 17.71 -11.48
CA VAL A 136 1.89 18.84 -10.55
C VAL A 136 3.15 19.62 -10.89
N SER A 137 4.26 18.94 -11.20
CA SER A 137 5.52 19.57 -11.58
C SER A 137 5.35 20.45 -12.83
N ILE A 138 4.76 19.91 -13.91
CA ILE A 138 4.51 20.71 -15.13
C ILE A 138 3.67 21.95 -14.81
N LYS A 139 2.59 21.78 -14.02
CA LYS A 139 1.72 22.92 -13.69
C LYS A 139 2.45 23.97 -12.85
N ASN A 140 3.28 23.57 -11.90
CA ASN A 140 4.10 24.50 -11.14
C ASN A 140 5.08 25.25 -12.05
N TRP A 141 5.73 24.57 -12.99
CA TRP A 141 6.68 25.18 -13.90
C TRP A 141 6.02 26.08 -14.96
N LEU A 142 4.82 25.76 -15.43
CA LEU A 142 4.12 26.55 -16.44
C LEU A 142 3.27 27.67 -15.84
N LEU A 143 2.59 27.42 -14.71
CA LEU A 143 1.55 28.29 -14.17
C LEU A 143 1.93 28.97 -12.87
N GLY A 144 2.91 28.45 -12.13
CA GLY A 144 3.24 28.94 -10.79
C GLY A 144 3.91 30.31 -10.75
N TRP A 145 4.50 30.77 -11.87
CA TRP A 145 5.30 31.98 -11.94
C TRP A 145 4.48 33.26 -12.24
N TRP A 146 3.21 33.13 -12.63
CA TRP A 146 2.38 34.21 -13.16
C TRP A 146 1.69 35.05 -12.09
N SER A 147 2.37 35.30 -10.96
CA SER A 147 1.88 36.23 -9.93
C SER A 147 3.00 36.68 -9.02
N LEU A 148 2.88 37.89 -8.46
CA LEU A 148 3.89 38.43 -7.53
C LEU A 148 4.09 37.56 -6.30
N THR A 149 2.98 37.09 -5.70
CA THR A 149 3.05 36.21 -4.53
C THR A 149 3.33 34.75 -4.91
N GLY A 150 3.04 34.38 -6.14
CA GLY A 150 3.21 33.00 -6.64
C GLY A 150 4.66 32.59 -6.82
N ILE A 151 5.57 33.52 -7.13
CA ILE A 151 6.98 33.21 -7.32
C ILE A 151 7.57 32.54 -6.07
N ILE A 152 7.41 33.17 -4.90
CA ILE A 152 7.94 32.63 -3.63
C ILE A 152 7.21 31.33 -3.25
N ALA A 153 5.87 31.32 -3.37
CA ALA A 153 5.07 30.14 -3.09
C ALA A 153 5.43 28.95 -3.99
N ASN A 154 5.71 29.23 -5.29
CA ASN A 154 6.07 28.20 -6.25
C ASN A 154 7.46 27.60 -6.00
N ILE A 155 8.45 28.43 -5.67
CA ILE A 155 9.77 27.95 -5.26
C ILE A 155 9.65 27.03 -4.03
N LYS A 156 8.87 27.44 -3.03
CA LYS A 156 8.59 26.63 -1.85
C LYS A 156 7.90 25.30 -2.23
N ALA A 157 6.86 25.35 -3.04
CA ALA A 157 6.12 24.18 -3.49
C ALA A 157 7.01 23.19 -4.27
N ILE A 158 7.81 23.68 -5.21
CA ILE A 158 8.76 22.84 -5.97
C ILE A 158 9.79 22.21 -5.03
N SER A 159 10.33 22.98 -4.08
CA SER A 159 11.26 22.48 -3.08
C SER A 159 10.63 21.42 -2.20
N GLU A 160 9.41 21.63 -1.70
CA GLU A 160 8.69 20.65 -0.90
C GLU A 160 8.37 19.38 -1.70
N ASN A 161 7.89 19.51 -2.93
CA ASN A 161 7.63 18.38 -3.82
C ASN A 161 8.90 17.59 -4.16
N TYR A 162 10.07 18.25 -4.22
CA TYR A 162 11.35 17.61 -4.47
C TYR A 162 11.88 16.84 -3.26
N PHE A 163 11.83 17.46 -2.08
CA PHE A 163 12.45 16.90 -0.88
C PHE A 163 11.50 16.09 -0.01
N LYS A 164 10.19 16.43 0.00
CA LYS A 164 9.24 15.93 1.00
C LYS A 164 8.13 15.04 0.44
N VAL A 165 8.11 14.72 -0.85
CA VAL A 165 7.03 13.93 -1.47
C VAL A 165 6.78 12.59 -0.76
N LEU A 166 7.82 11.95 -0.25
CA LEU A 166 7.74 10.67 0.48
C LEU A 166 7.92 10.84 2.00
N SER A 167 7.90 12.06 2.53
CA SER A 167 8.22 12.33 3.95
C SER A 167 7.00 12.33 4.86
N ASP A 168 5.84 11.90 4.38
CA ASP A 168 4.68 11.72 5.26
C ASP A 168 4.80 10.42 6.07
N TYR A 169 5.76 10.42 7.01
CA TYR A 169 6.03 9.24 7.83
C TYR A 169 4.81 8.80 8.62
N LYS A 170 4.10 9.74 9.25
CA LYS A 170 2.90 9.43 10.03
C LYS A 170 1.78 8.89 9.15
N GLY A 171 1.45 9.55 8.05
CA GLY A 171 0.37 9.10 7.15
C GLY A 171 0.66 7.75 6.52
N ASN A 172 1.93 7.51 6.10
CA ASN A 172 2.31 6.22 5.53
C ASN A 172 2.37 5.11 6.59
N PHE A 173 2.82 5.41 7.80
CA PHE A 173 2.74 4.47 8.92
C PHE A 173 1.29 4.07 9.18
N THR A 174 0.39 5.05 9.36
CA THR A 174 -1.03 4.80 9.61
C THR A 174 -1.68 3.98 8.51
N LEU A 175 -1.45 4.33 7.23
CA LEU A 175 -1.99 3.61 6.08
C LEU A 175 -1.55 2.13 6.07
N LEU A 176 -0.25 1.87 6.23
CA LEU A 176 0.31 0.53 6.15
C LEU A 176 -0.08 -0.34 7.34
N VAL A 177 -0.12 0.25 8.53
CA VAL A 177 -0.60 -0.44 9.74
C VAL A 177 -2.08 -0.79 9.60
N HIS A 178 -2.90 0.14 9.12
CA HIS A 178 -4.31 -0.12 8.88
C HIS A 178 -4.51 -1.29 7.91
N ASN A 179 -3.84 -1.25 6.76
CA ASN A 179 -3.94 -2.33 5.77
C ASN A 179 -3.37 -3.65 6.29
N MET A 180 -2.28 -3.63 7.07
CA MET A 180 -1.76 -4.81 7.76
C MET A 180 -2.85 -5.48 8.59
N LEU A 181 -3.56 -4.71 9.42
CA LEU A 181 -4.60 -5.21 10.30
C LEU A 181 -5.83 -5.67 9.52
N ALA A 182 -6.24 -4.91 8.50
CA ALA A 182 -7.37 -5.25 7.64
C ALA A 182 -7.10 -6.56 6.85
N TYR A 183 -5.93 -6.70 6.24
CA TYR A 183 -5.54 -7.95 5.56
C TYR A 183 -5.53 -9.14 6.53
N ASN A 184 -5.03 -8.94 7.76
CA ASN A 184 -5.04 -10.00 8.75
C ASN A 184 -6.46 -10.43 9.16
N GLN A 185 -7.42 -9.47 9.28
CA GLN A 185 -8.83 -9.77 9.55
C GLN A 185 -9.48 -10.57 8.41
N GLU A 186 -9.04 -10.36 7.18
CA GLU A 186 -9.47 -11.10 6.00
C GLU A 186 -8.72 -12.43 5.81
N ASN A 187 -7.85 -12.83 6.76
CA ASN A 187 -6.94 -14.00 6.69
C ASN A 187 -5.96 -13.98 5.50
N ARG A 188 -5.69 -12.82 4.95
CA ARG A 188 -4.70 -12.55 3.91
C ARG A 188 -3.34 -12.29 4.57
N TYR A 189 -2.78 -13.34 5.16
CA TYR A 189 -1.63 -13.25 6.06
C TYR A 189 -0.35 -12.77 5.37
N ASP A 190 -0.14 -13.18 4.12
CA ASP A 190 1.04 -12.79 3.37
C ASP A 190 1.04 -11.28 3.06
N GLU A 191 -0.11 -10.72 2.66
CA GLU A 191 -0.28 -9.28 2.44
C GLU A 191 -0.20 -8.49 3.75
N ALA A 192 -0.75 -9.05 4.84
CA ALA A 192 -0.63 -8.45 6.17
C ALA A 192 0.84 -8.35 6.60
N TYR A 193 1.59 -9.44 6.49
CA TYR A 193 3.02 -9.48 6.82
C TYR A 193 3.84 -8.50 5.98
N ALA A 194 3.53 -8.43 4.71
CA ALA A 194 4.18 -7.52 3.81
C ALA A 194 3.91 -6.05 4.12
N SER A 195 2.66 -5.70 4.42
CA SER A 195 2.29 -4.36 4.86
C SER A 195 3.00 -4.00 6.17
N ALA A 196 3.13 -4.95 7.12
CA ALA A 196 3.91 -4.80 8.34
C ALA A 196 5.37 -4.45 8.04
N ARG A 197 6.03 -5.22 7.19
CA ARG A 197 7.44 -4.96 6.78
C ARG A 197 7.63 -3.59 6.15
N LEU A 198 6.66 -3.14 5.36
CA LEU A 198 6.69 -1.81 4.78
C LEU A 198 6.46 -0.72 5.84
N ALA A 199 5.58 -0.95 6.82
CA ALA A 199 5.31 -0.02 7.90
C ALA A 199 6.53 0.25 8.79
N LEU A 200 7.40 -0.77 9.00
CA LEU A 200 8.64 -0.63 9.77
C LEU A 200 9.57 0.48 9.26
N ARG A 201 9.49 0.85 7.98
CA ARG A 201 10.29 1.95 7.40
C ARG A 201 9.86 3.33 7.89
N TYR A 202 8.61 3.47 8.30
CA TYR A 202 8.00 4.71 8.74
C TYR A 202 7.80 4.75 10.26
N ALA A 203 8.15 3.67 10.94
CA ALA A 203 7.89 3.47 12.36
C ALA A 203 8.97 4.08 13.25
N THR A 204 8.56 4.68 14.36
CA THR A 204 9.41 5.02 15.49
C THR A 204 9.89 3.75 16.21
N PRO A 205 10.91 3.82 17.09
CA PRO A 205 11.39 2.63 17.81
C PRO A 205 10.29 1.88 18.58
N ARG A 206 9.38 2.59 19.25
CA ARG A 206 8.25 1.98 19.96
C ARG A 206 7.28 1.28 19.00
N GLN A 207 6.94 1.96 17.91
CA GLN A 207 6.06 1.40 16.87
C GLN A 207 6.65 0.16 16.22
N LYS A 208 7.98 0.12 15.99
CA LYS A 208 8.66 -1.05 15.46
C LYS A 208 8.49 -2.25 16.38
N GLN A 209 8.74 -2.07 17.67
CA GLN A 209 8.59 -3.14 18.65
C GLN A 209 7.17 -3.74 18.64
N LEU A 210 6.13 -2.92 18.59
CA LEU A 210 4.74 -3.38 18.54
C LEU A 210 4.42 -4.13 17.24
N ILE A 211 4.90 -3.62 16.10
CA ILE A 211 4.69 -4.29 14.81
C ILE A 211 5.45 -5.61 14.76
N GLU A 212 6.68 -5.67 15.23
CA GLU A 212 7.47 -6.91 15.28
C GLU A 212 6.79 -7.99 16.14
N GLN A 213 6.28 -7.62 17.33
CA GLN A 213 5.48 -8.52 18.15
C GLN A 213 4.21 -9.02 17.44
N TYR A 214 3.56 -8.15 16.67
CA TYR A 214 2.39 -8.53 15.89
C TYR A 214 2.75 -9.45 14.72
N MET A 215 3.87 -9.20 14.04
CA MET A 215 4.36 -10.03 12.94
C MET A 215 4.67 -11.47 13.37
N GLU A 216 5.15 -11.69 14.60
CA GLU A 216 5.38 -13.03 15.16
C GLU A 216 4.10 -13.87 15.27
N LYS A 217 2.94 -13.21 15.32
CA LYS A 217 1.62 -13.88 15.43
C LYS A 217 0.97 -14.14 14.08
N ILE A 218 1.48 -13.54 12.99
CA ILE A 218 0.91 -13.71 11.64
C ILE A 218 1.43 -15.03 11.05
N PRO A 219 0.57 -15.99 10.70
CA PRO A 219 0.96 -17.25 10.07
C PRO A 219 1.25 -17.07 8.58
N TYR A 220 2.31 -16.34 8.22
CA TYR A 220 2.69 -16.13 6.83
C TYR A 220 3.51 -17.30 6.28
N GLN A 221 3.42 -17.56 4.99
CA GLN A 221 4.12 -18.63 4.29
C GLN A 221 5.16 -18.12 3.29
N ARG A 222 5.11 -16.85 2.88
CA ARG A 222 5.92 -16.31 1.78
C ARG A 222 6.50 -14.94 2.04
N ASP A 223 7.75 -14.79 1.64
CA ASP A 223 8.39 -13.47 1.53
C ASP A 223 7.95 -12.80 0.23
N TYR A 224 6.99 -11.88 0.31
CA TYR A 224 6.71 -10.98 -0.81
C TYR A 224 7.83 -9.94 -0.92
N LEU A 225 8.46 -9.87 -2.07
CA LEU A 225 9.41 -8.83 -2.39
C LEU A 225 8.66 -7.68 -3.11
N TYR A 226 8.49 -6.56 -2.42
CA TYR A 226 7.79 -5.41 -2.97
C TYR A 226 8.74 -4.41 -3.59
N PRO A 227 8.31 -3.71 -4.67
CA PRO A 227 9.08 -2.64 -5.25
C PRO A 227 9.33 -1.55 -4.21
N GLN A 228 10.59 -1.19 -4.06
CA GLN A 228 10.94 -0.06 -3.21
C GLN A 228 10.65 1.24 -3.97
N TRP A 229 9.86 2.12 -3.36
CA TRP A 229 9.67 3.45 -3.88
C TRP A 229 11.01 4.21 -3.88
N LYS A 230 11.51 4.51 -5.07
CA LYS A 230 12.78 5.23 -5.23
C LYS A 230 12.53 6.73 -5.18
N ALA A 231 12.95 7.39 -4.11
CA ALA A 231 12.85 8.85 -3.97
C ALA A 231 13.50 9.60 -5.15
N THR A 232 14.58 9.04 -5.73
CA THR A 232 15.26 9.58 -6.90
C THR A 232 14.33 9.74 -8.11
N SER A 233 13.38 8.83 -8.32
CA SER A 233 12.42 8.91 -9.42
C SER A 233 11.52 10.13 -9.31
N PHE A 234 11.07 10.48 -8.10
CA PHE A 234 10.25 11.67 -7.86
C PHE A 234 11.05 12.95 -8.00
N LYS A 235 12.34 12.94 -7.59
CA LYS A 235 13.25 14.05 -7.78
C LYS A 235 13.49 14.32 -9.26
N MET A 236 13.73 13.27 -10.04
CA MET A 236 13.92 13.40 -11.49
C MET A 236 12.67 13.94 -12.18
N VAL A 237 11.48 13.51 -11.78
CA VAL A 237 10.21 14.02 -12.32
C VAL A 237 10.09 15.55 -12.14
N GLN A 238 10.54 16.11 -11.01
CA GLN A 238 10.52 17.56 -10.78
C GLN A 238 11.51 18.32 -11.70
N LEU A 239 12.56 17.67 -12.16
CA LEU A 239 13.58 18.25 -13.05
C LEU A 239 13.26 18.10 -14.53
N VAL A 240 12.38 17.18 -14.91
CA VAL A 240 12.03 16.92 -16.31
C VAL A 240 11.41 18.16 -16.96
N ALA A 241 10.46 18.84 -16.31
CA ALA A 241 9.79 20.00 -16.88
C ALA A 241 10.76 21.16 -17.19
N PRO A 242 11.64 21.62 -16.26
CA PRO A 242 12.61 22.67 -16.58
C PRO A 242 13.63 22.21 -17.64
N LEU A 243 14.03 20.94 -17.62
CA LEU A 243 14.96 20.42 -18.62
C LEU A 243 14.32 20.43 -20.02
N CYS A 244 13.08 19.96 -20.16
CA CYS A 244 12.33 20.01 -21.42
C CYS A 244 12.15 21.45 -21.89
N LEU A 245 11.89 22.39 -20.99
CA LEU A 245 11.72 23.80 -21.33
C LEU A 245 13.03 24.43 -21.84
N ILE A 246 14.15 24.13 -21.20
CA ILE A 246 15.48 24.55 -21.65
C ILE A 246 15.81 23.95 -23.01
N ILE A 247 15.58 22.66 -23.21
CA ILE A 247 15.81 21.98 -24.49
C ILE A 247 14.93 22.57 -25.58
N SER A 248 13.64 22.84 -25.29
CA SER A 248 12.73 23.47 -26.26
C SER A 248 13.17 24.86 -26.63
N ILE A 249 13.62 25.69 -25.68
CA ILE A 249 14.16 27.02 -25.93
C ILE A 249 15.43 26.92 -26.80
N LEU A 250 16.34 26.02 -26.49
CA LEU A 250 17.57 25.82 -27.28
C LEU A 250 17.26 25.36 -28.71
N LEU A 251 16.26 24.50 -28.90
CA LEU A 251 15.81 24.05 -30.20
C LEU A 251 15.18 25.19 -31.01
N VAL A 252 14.36 26.02 -30.38
CA VAL A 252 13.79 27.21 -31.01
C VAL A 252 14.90 28.22 -31.41
N LEU A 253 15.83 28.47 -30.50
CA LEU A 253 16.97 29.34 -30.74
C LEU A 253 17.91 28.82 -31.85
N SER A 254 17.99 27.50 -32.02
CA SER A 254 18.77 26.87 -33.10
C SER A 254 18.06 26.92 -34.49
N THR A 255 16.91 27.59 -34.59
CA THR A 255 16.09 27.68 -35.81
C THR A 255 15.62 26.35 -36.40
N ARG A 256 15.66 25.28 -35.58
CA ARG A 256 15.13 23.98 -35.98
C ARG A 256 13.66 23.89 -35.56
N VAL A 257 12.80 23.64 -36.51
CA VAL A 257 11.38 23.39 -36.25
C VAL A 257 11.27 22.03 -35.56
N VAL A 258 10.81 22.02 -34.31
CA VAL A 258 10.48 20.78 -33.61
C VAL A 258 9.22 20.20 -34.25
N ASP A 259 9.32 19.00 -34.79
CA ASP A 259 8.12 18.31 -35.29
C ASP A 259 7.24 17.90 -34.08
N MET A 260 6.18 18.66 -33.87
CA MET A 260 5.22 18.44 -32.81
C MET A 260 4.53 17.05 -32.87
N LYS A 261 4.54 16.40 -34.05
CA LYS A 261 4.01 15.03 -34.17
C LYS A 261 4.92 14.01 -33.46
N GLU A 262 6.22 14.22 -33.56
CA GLU A 262 7.20 13.34 -32.91
C GLU A 262 7.21 13.54 -31.38
N PHE A 263 7.08 14.79 -30.92
CA PHE A 263 6.91 15.11 -29.51
C PHE A 263 5.62 14.48 -28.94
N ASN A 264 4.49 14.59 -29.66
CA ASN A 264 3.23 13.96 -29.27
C ASN A 264 3.31 12.42 -29.27
N ARG A 265 4.12 11.82 -30.17
CA ARG A 265 4.35 10.36 -30.20
C ARG A 265 5.12 9.88 -28.99
N ILE A 266 6.19 10.60 -28.58
CA ILE A 266 6.96 10.28 -27.37
C ILE A 266 6.08 10.45 -26.12
N TRP A 267 5.33 11.54 -26.05
CA TRP A 267 4.40 11.80 -24.95
C TRP A 267 3.26 10.78 -24.85
N ALA A 268 2.71 10.35 -25.99
CA ALA A 268 1.66 9.33 -26.03
C ALA A 268 2.18 7.93 -25.64
N SER A 269 3.45 7.60 -25.95
CA SER A 269 4.06 6.33 -25.55
C SER A 269 4.28 6.25 -24.03
N ASP A 270 4.64 7.36 -23.39
CA ASP A 270 4.81 7.42 -21.93
C ASP A 270 3.48 7.39 -21.16
N ASN A 271 2.39 7.88 -21.76
CA ASN A 271 1.05 7.81 -21.17
C ASN A 271 0.40 6.42 -21.28
N ASN A 272 0.96 5.54 -22.10
CA ASN A 272 0.56 4.13 -22.19
C ASN A 272 1.35 3.19 -21.26
N ILE A 273 2.13 3.74 -20.31
CA ILE A 273 2.77 2.93 -19.27
C ILE A 273 1.69 2.52 -18.26
N ASN A 274 0.89 1.56 -18.68
CA ASN A 274 -0.01 0.84 -17.82
C ASN A 274 0.82 -0.06 -16.89
N TYR A 275 0.81 0.24 -15.58
CA TYR A 275 1.01 -0.70 -14.48
C TYR A 275 2.23 -1.63 -14.56
N PHE A 276 3.45 -1.09 -14.76
CA PHE A 276 4.67 -1.87 -14.60
C PHE A 276 5.04 -1.97 -13.12
N HIS A 277 4.94 -3.16 -12.55
CA HIS A 277 5.54 -3.49 -11.26
C HIS A 277 6.92 -4.12 -11.50
N GLU A 278 7.95 -3.59 -10.84
CA GLU A 278 9.21 -4.33 -10.69
C GLU A 278 8.99 -5.43 -9.65
N VAL A 279 8.83 -6.65 -10.08
CA VAL A 279 8.73 -7.81 -9.19
C VAL A 279 10.11 -8.44 -9.09
N ARG A 280 10.59 -8.63 -7.87
CA ARG A 280 11.84 -9.32 -7.60
C ARG A 280 11.51 -10.78 -7.33
N PHE A 281 12.14 -11.67 -8.08
CA PHE A 281 11.99 -13.10 -7.90
C PHE A 281 13.23 -13.66 -7.23
N ARG A 282 13.04 -14.59 -6.31
CA ARG A 282 14.10 -15.39 -5.72
C ARG A 282 14.18 -16.68 -6.55
N GLY A 283 15.32 -16.96 -7.16
CA GLY A 283 15.62 -18.29 -7.72
C GLY A 283 15.57 -19.31 -6.59
N GLY A 284 15.08 -20.52 -6.83
CA GLY A 284 15.04 -21.61 -5.85
C GLY A 284 16.45 -21.92 -5.35
N GLU A 285 16.56 -22.28 -4.08
CA GLU A 285 17.73 -22.78 -3.31
C GLU A 285 19.12 -22.16 -3.54
N SER A 286 19.35 -21.20 -4.40
CA SER A 286 20.65 -20.57 -4.60
C SER A 286 20.78 -19.23 -3.89
N THR A 287 21.97 -18.99 -3.41
CA THR A 287 22.52 -17.90 -2.60
C THR A 287 21.93 -16.50 -2.88
N VAL A 288 22.00 -15.65 -1.87
CA VAL A 288 21.47 -14.28 -1.72
C VAL A 288 21.68 -13.31 -2.92
N ASP A 289 22.50 -13.66 -3.90
CA ASP A 289 22.89 -12.81 -5.01
C ASP A 289 22.03 -12.96 -6.29
N ASP A 290 21.16 -13.97 -6.38
CA ASP A 290 20.37 -14.26 -7.58
C ASP A 290 18.95 -13.64 -7.55
N ILE A 291 18.84 -12.36 -7.21
CA ILE A 291 17.56 -11.64 -7.31
C ILE A 291 17.43 -11.04 -8.71
N VAL A 292 16.64 -11.64 -9.55
CA VAL A 292 16.28 -11.07 -10.86
C VAL A 292 15.09 -10.14 -10.71
N VAL A 293 15.26 -8.91 -11.15
CA VAL A 293 14.19 -7.90 -11.18
C VAL A 293 13.52 -7.93 -12.54
N ALA A 294 12.28 -8.36 -12.61
CA ALA A 294 11.49 -8.31 -13.83
C ALA A 294 10.39 -7.25 -13.74
N LYS A 295 10.14 -6.57 -14.84
CA LYS A 295 8.97 -5.70 -14.98
C LYS A 295 7.79 -6.55 -15.40
N VAL A 296 6.70 -6.45 -14.65
CA VAL A 296 5.47 -7.18 -14.94
C VAL A 296 4.30 -6.20 -14.95
N VAL A 297 3.48 -6.26 -15.99
CA VAL A 297 2.18 -5.61 -16.02
C VAL A 297 1.24 -6.46 -15.17
N SER A 298 0.83 -5.95 -14.03
CA SER A 298 -0.12 -6.65 -13.15
C SER A 298 -1.54 -6.26 -13.50
N ILE A 299 -2.38 -7.28 -13.63
CA ILE A 299 -3.84 -7.12 -13.75
C ILE A 299 -4.42 -7.45 -12.38
N PRO A 300 -5.29 -6.60 -11.81
CA PRO A 300 -5.99 -6.94 -10.57
C PRO A 300 -6.70 -8.27 -10.70
N VAL A 301 -6.54 -9.13 -9.70
CA VAL A 301 -7.22 -10.42 -9.68
C VAL A 301 -8.65 -10.18 -9.22
N ASP A 302 -9.60 -10.28 -10.13
CA ASP A 302 -11.02 -10.34 -9.80
C ASP A 302 -11.44 -11.80 -9.79
N THR A 303 -11.91 -12.29 -8.64
CA THR A 303 -12.32 -13.70 -8.47
C THR A 303 -13.57 -14.05 -9.25
N GLU A 304 -14.40 -13.06 -9.59
CA GLU A 304 -15.63 -13.25 -10.36
C GLU A 304 -15.43 -12.98 -11.86
N ASP A 305 -14.31 -12.38 -12.26
CA ASP A 305 -14.06 -12.05 -13.66
C ASP A 305 -13.57 -13.28 -14.45
N MET A 306 -14.50 -13.91 -15.14
CA MET A 306 -14.23 -15.06 -16.00
C MET A 306 -13.33 -14.71 -17.21
N SER A 307 -13.17 -13.42 -17.55
CA SER A 307 -12.29 -12.98 -18.64
C SER A 307 -10.80 -13.19 -18.33
N GLN A 308 -10.46 -13.34 -17.06
CA GLN A 308 -9.12 -13.64 -16.59
C GLN A 308 -8.76 -15.13 -16.59
N LEU A 309 -9.68 -16.01 -16.95
CA LEU A 309 -9.43 -17.43 -17.05
C LEU A 309 -8.80 -17.78 -18.39
N TYR A 310 -7.68 -18.49 -18.31
CA TYR A 310 -6.92 -19.00 -19.43
C TYR A 310 -6.65 -20.48 -19.22
N HIS A 311 -6.40 -21.23 -20.29
CA HIS A 311 -5.97 -22.62 -20.22
C HIS A 311 -4.68 -22.83 -21.00
N LEU A 312 -3.91 -23.84 -20.60
CA LEU A 312 -2.68 -24.25 -21.26
C LEU A 312 -2.98 -24.96 -22.57
N LYS A 313 -2.27 -24.60 -23.65
CA LYS A 313 -2.41 -25.25 -24.97
C LYS A 313 -1.72 -26.61 -25.03
N SER A 314 -0.69 -26.83 -24.22
CA SER A 314 0.11 -28.04 -24.12
C SER A 314 0.64 -28.19 -22.70
N ASP A 315 1.18 -29.36 -22.35
CA ASP A 315 1.90 -29.54 -21.08
C ASP A 315 2.98 -28.50 -20.97
N SER A 316 2.97 -27.75 -19.86
CA SER A 316 3.82 -26.57 -19.68
C SER A 316 4.40 -26.50 -18.29
N LYS A 317 5.64 -26.03 -18.21
CA LYS A 317 6.32 -25.71 -16.95
C LYS A 317 5.98 -24.29 -16.53
N ILE A 318 5.49 -24.16 -15.32
CA ILE A 318 5.28 -22.87 -14.67
C ILE A 318 6.55 -22.53 -13.92
N MET A 319 7.15 -21.39 -14.23
CA MET A 319 8.44 -20.95 -13.71
C MET A 319 8.27 -19.96 -12.55
N TYR A 320 9.24 -19.89 -11.65
CA TYR A 320 9.25 -18.86 -10.59
C TYR A 320 9.50 -17.43 -11.11
N GLY A 321 10.01 -17.29 -12.34
CA GLY A 321 10.27 -15.99 -12.96
C GLY A 321 10.12 -16.05 -14.48
N PRO A 322 10.13 -14.90 -15.17
CA PRO A 322 9.86 -14.79 -16.59
C PRO A 322 11.09 -15.07 -17.47
N ASP A 323 11.75 -16.17 -17.23
CA ASP A 323 12.85 -16.70 -18.03
C ASP A 323 12.96 -18.23 -17.85
N LYS A 324 13.52 -18.93 -18.84
CA LYS A 324 13.73 -20.37 -18.82
C LYS A 324 14.80 -20.82 -17.81
N ASN A 325 15.64 -19.91 -17.34
CA ASN A 325 16.68 -20.18 -16.37
C ASN A 325 16.20 -20.15 -14.91
N PHE A 326 14.94 -19.75 -14.67
CA PHE A 326 14.33 -19.86 -13.36
C PHE A 326 13.94 -21.29 -13.06
N ASP A 327 13.89 -21.63 -11.78
CA ASP A 327 13.42 -22.93 -11.33
C ASP A 327 11.94 -23.14 -11.70
N VAL A 328 11.59 -24.42 -11.88
CA VAL A 328 10.23 -24.83 -12.16
C VAL A 328 9.43 -24.80 -10.87
N LEU A 329 8.36 -24.01 -10.84
CA LEU A 329 7.40 -24.00 -9.74
C LEU A 329 6.57 -25.29 -9.74
N THR A 330 6.02 -25.62 -10.90
CA THR A 330 5.24 -26.86 -11.12
C THR A 330 5.12 -27.16 -12.63
N GLU A 331 4.73 -28.37 -12.95
CA GLU A 331 4.36 -28.77 -14.30
C GLU A 331 2.85 -29.00 -14.37
N LEU A 332 2.20 -28.40 -15.33
CA LEU A 332 0.75 -28.50 -15.54
C LEU A 332 0.45 -29.10 -16.91
N SER A 333 -0.55 -29.97 -16.96
CA SER A 333 -1.00 -30.62 -18.18
C SER A 333 -1.74 -29.67 -19.12
N ALA A 334 -1.81 -30.02 -20.38
CA ALA A 334 -2.65 -29.33 -21.36
C ALA A 334 -4.10 -29.22 -20.87
N ASP A 335 -4.78 -28.16 -21.29
CA ASP A 335 -6.14 -27.79 -20.87
C ASP A 335 -6.34 -27.49 -19.37
N THR A 336 -5.27 -27.43 -18.55
CA THR A 336 -5.37 -26.95 -17.18
C THR A 336 -5.73 -25.46 -17.18
N THR A 337 -6.76 -25.10 -16.43
CA THR A 337 -7.19 -23.69 -16.29
C THR A 337 -6.31 -22.97 -15.27
N VAL A 338 -5.85 -21.80 -15.64
CA VAL A 338 -5.07 -20.88 -14.79
C VAL A 338 -5.68 -19.49 -14.82
N ARG A 339 -5.48 -18.70 -13.78
CA ARG A 339 -5.92 -17.31 -13.76
C ARG A 339 -4.79 -16.39 -14.21
N PHE A 340 -5.04 -15.63 -15.26
CA PHE A 340 -4.09 -14.66 -15.81
C PHE A 340 -4.05 -13.41 -14.91
N THR A 341 -2.86 -13.05 -14.45
CA THR A 341 -2.65 -11.93 -13.50
C THR A 341 -1.70 -10.86 -14.02
N GLY A 342 -1.18 -11.00 -15.23
CA GLY A 342 -0.30 -10.03 -15.85
C GLY A 342 0.62 -10.65 -16.90
N PHE A 343 1.47 -9.82 -17.48
CA PHE A 343 2.45 -10.24 -18.48
C PHE A 343 3.71 -9.36 -18.43
N THR A 344 4.81 -9.85 -19.01
CA THR A 344 6.03 -9.06 -19.19
C THR A 344 5.83 -7.99 -20.26
N PRO A 345 6.55 -6.86 -20.21
CA PRO A 345 6.41 -5.75 -21.18
C PRO A 345 6.62 -6.16 -22.65
N ASP A 346 7.41 -7.20 -22.87
CA ASP A 346 7.68 -7.77 -24.19
C ASP A 346 6.65 -8.84 -24.61
N GLU A 347 5.61 -9.06 -23.77
CA GLU A 347 4.53 -10.02 -23.96
C GLU A 347 5.00 -11.48 -24.20
N LYS A 348 6.24 -11.81 -23.83
CA LYS A 348 6.75 -13.16 -23.99
C LYS A 348 6.29 -14.11 -22.89
N TRP A 349 6.08 -13.57 -21.68
CA TRP A 349 5.70 -14.33 -20.50
C TRP A 349 4.41 -13.83 -19.90
N ALA A 350 3.52 -14.75 -19.56
CA ALA A 350 2.31 -14.50 -18.78
C ALA A 350 2.55 -14.88 -17.32
N ARG A 351 2.12 -14.02 -16.41
CA ARG A 351 2.01 -14.36 -14.99
C ARG A 351 0.64 -14.96 -14.75
N VAL A 352 0.63 -16.14 -14.16
CA VAL A 352 -0.59 -16.90 -13.90
C VAL A 352 -0.65 -17.34 -12.45
N MET A 353 -1.86 -17.42 -11.91
CA MET A 353 -2.14 -18.03 -10.62
C MET A 353 -2.70 -19.43 -10.83
N ILE A 354 -2.14 -20.40 -10.13
CA ILE A 354 -2.54 -21.80 -10.14
C ILE A 354 -3.48 -22.12 -8.96
N ASP A 355 -4.06 -23.31 -8.92
CA ASP A 355 -5.10 -23.73 -7.98
C ASP A 355 -4.80 -23.52 -6.50
N ASN A 356 -3.55 -23.67 -6.11
CA ASN A 356 -3.10 -23.48 -4.72
C ASN A 356 -2.88 -22.01 -4.35
N GLY A 357 -3.22 -21.06 -5.24
CA GLY A 357 -2.99 -19.62 -5.07
C GLY A 357 -1.56 -19.18 -5.39
N GLU A 358 -0.68 -20.10 -5.84
CA GLU A 358 0.68 -19.75 -6.24
C GLU A 358 0.71 -19.02 -7.55
N MET A 359 1.64 -18.05 -7.66
CA MET A 359 1.87 -17.30 -8.89
C MET A 359 3.17 -17.76 -9.53
N GLY A 360 3.11 -18.00 -10.83
CA GLY A 360 4.27 -18.34 -11.63
C GLY A 360 4.18 -17.77 -13.03
N PHE A 361 5.15 -18.10 -13.86
CA PHE A 361 5.26 -17.60 -15.23
C PHE A 361 5.24 -18.74 -16.21
N VAL A 362 4.51 -18.52 -17.31
CA VAL A 362 4.45 -19.42 -18.46
C VAL A 362 4.63 -18.60 -19.74
N PRO A 363 5.24 -19.14 -20.81
CA PRO A 363 5.31 -18.41 -22.07
C PRO A 363 3.90 -18.00 -22.54
N TYR A 364 3.71 -16.72 -22.85
CA TYR A 364 2.39 -16.17 -23.20
C TYR A 364 1.74 -16.89 -24.40
N LYS A 365 2.55 -17.38 -25.33
CA LYS A 365 2.11 -18.18 -26.49
C LYS A 365 1.46 -19.50 -26.10
N ASP A 366 1.77 -20.05 -24.93
CA ASP A 366 1.34 -21.38 -24.47
C ASP A 366 0.01 -21.35 -23.70
N ILE A 367 -0.56 -20.16 -23.49
CA ILE A 367 -1.89 -19.97 -22.89
C ILE A 367 -2.91 -19.49 -23.93
N LYS A 368 -4.18 -19.73 -23.66
CA LYS A 368 -5.31 -19.24 -24.46
C LYS A 368 -6.45 -18.88 -23.53
N GLN A 369 -7.10 -17.74 -23.79
CA GLN A 369 -8.25 -17.30 -23.02
C GLN A 369 -9.40 -18.31 -23.11
N GLY A 370 -10.00 -18.58 -21.96
CA GLY A 370 -11.11 -19.52 -21.80
C GLY A 370 -10.82 -20.57 -20.74
N ILE A 371 -11.84 -21.36 -20.43
CA ILE A 371 -11.81 -22.42 -19.43
C ILE A 371 -11.35 -23.71 -20.10
N GLY A 372 -10.41 -24.43 -19.49
CA GLY A 372 -9.99 -25.76 -19.89
C GLY A 372 -10.93 -26.90 -19.41
N LYS A 373 -10.41 -28.12 -19.32
CA LYS A 373 -11.20 -29.27 -18.86
C LYS A 373 -11.64 -29.23 -17.41
N GLU A 374 -10.83 -28.61 -16.56
CA GLU A 374 -11.11 -28.47 -15.14
C GLU A 374 -11.22 -26.96 -14.79
N ILE A 375 -12.28 -26.62 -14.07
CA ILE A 375 -12.42 -25.30 -13.47
C ILE A 375 -11.72 -25.38 -12.10
N PRO A 376 -10.59 -24.70 -11.92
CA PRO A 376 -9.89 -24.72 -10.66
C PRO A 376 -10.79 -24.19 -9.53
N GLU A 377 -10.63 -24.75 -8.33
CA GLU A 377 -11.35 -24.27 -7.15
C GLU A 377 -10.85 -22.92 -6.64
N PHE A 378 -10.43 -22.00 -7.52
CA PHE A 378 -10.03 -20.63 -7.15
C PHE A 378 -11.08 -19.91 -6.29
N SER A 379 -12.36 -20.25 -6.49
CA SER A 379 -13.47 -19.70 -5.71
C SER A 379 -13.47 -20.20 -4.25
N LYS A 380 -12.89 -21.37 -3.95
CA LYS A 380 -12.90 -21.93 -2.59
C LYS A 380 -11.81 -21.38 -1.69
N ILE A 381 -10.72 -20.85 -2.25
CA ILE A 381 -9.63 -20.27 -1.46
C ILE A 381 -10.05 -18.92 -0.86
N TYR A 382 -10.89 -18.18 -1.56
CA TYR A 382 -11.35 -16.86 -1.14
C TYR A 382 -12.72 -16.83 -0.44
N THR A 383 -13.54 -17.88 -0.56
CA THR A 383 -14.85 -17.97 0.11
C THR A 383 -14.76 -18.54 1.54
N ARG A 384 -13.59 -18.95 2.02
CA ARG A 384 -13.41 -19.40 3.42
C ARG A 384 -13.32 -18.28 4.44
N THR A 385 -13.48 -17.02 4.05
CA THR A 385 -13.36 -15.85 4.94
C THR A 385 -14.64 -15.01 5.06
N SER A 386 -15.80 -15.57 4.74
CA SER A 386 -17.08 -14.99 5.14
C SER A 386 -17.73 -15.84 6.22
N PHE A 387 -17.20 -15.75 7.45
CA PHE A 387 -17.94 -16.01 8.69
C PHE A 387 -17.35 -15.16 9.81
#